data_0e4d7769f84d9a6819c74a93fdb867ef
#
_entry.id   0e4d7769f84d9a6819c74a93fdb867ef
#
_cell.length_a   1.000
_cell.length_b   1.000
_cell.length_c   1.000
_cell.angle_alpha   90.00
_cell.angle_beta   90.00
_cell.angle_gamma   90.00
#
_symmetry.space_group_name_H-M   'P 1'
#
loop_
_entity.id
_entity.type
_entity.pdbx_description
1 polymer ?
#
loop_
_entity_poly.entity_id
_entity_poly.type
_entity_poly.pdbx_seq_one_letter_code
_entity_poly.pdbx_strand_id
1 'polypeptide(L)'
;GTGLINNHWSFDARLSNISTDGYIDRASVGLNSYYLQGGYYNDNTSIKLITFAGKERTYHAWNYASKEEMERYGRRYNSCGFMYATDRDGHVYNKEYYKDDNGEKHYLTDEGGALHFYDDQTDNYTQKNYQLLFNHNFTSQWNLNIGLHYTKGDGYYQEYKGERSLTEYGMSPFEYNGGKVEVSDLIRKKAMDNWFGGGIFSVSYKADRLHASLGGALNRYDGDHFGKVLWVKNYIGELNPDHDYYRNNATKNDGNIYLKVNYELVSGLSAYLDLQYRHINYKINGLNDKYNWTAATPGMQKLDIDEDFDFFNPKAGLSWQIDRNHRLYGSFSVAHKEPTRNNYTDGYFTEHPKAERLFDYELGYTFANSWLHAGANFYYMDYKDQLVLTGELNEIGEAMASNVPDSYRTGIELMAGIKLDCGLQWDINATLSKNRVQNFTETLFENEEAGSEAWVIKHGDTPIAFSPDFILNNRFGYTFKGFEASLQSQYISKQYMSNAKQEECTLDAYFVSNLNLSYTFKLPKVKSVTVGCTIYNLFNEEYENNGYAGSGYYHDDNGGKVRYNYAGYAAQAGTNVLGHIAINF
;
A
#
# COMPACT_ATOMS: atom_id res chain seq x y z
N GLY A 1 -11.77 -28.89 2.88
CA GLY A 1 -11.66 -29.53 1.56
C GLY A 1 -12.02 -31.01 1.58
N THR A 2 -12.37 -31.55 0.45
CA THR A 2 -12.80 -32.97 0.34
C THR A 2 -11.63 -33.95 0.19
N GLY A 3 -10.42 -33.46 -0.13
CA GLY A 3 -9.38 -34.29 -0.72
C GLY A 3 -9.78 -34.74 -2.13
N LEU A 4 -9.11 -35.76 -2.69
CA LEU A 4 -9.45 -36.31 -4.01
C LEU A 4 -10.59 -37.33 -3.90
N ILE A 5 -11.70 -37.06 -4.57
CA ILE A 5 -12.84 -37.97 -4.74
C ILE A 5 -12.60 -38.75 -6.03
N ASN A 6 -12.67 -40.08 -5.97
CA ASN A 6 -12.41 -40.99 -7.09
C ASN A 6 -11.10 -40.69 -7.85
N ASN A 7 -10.08 -40.20 -7.15
CA ASN A 7 -8.77 -39.80 -7.66
C ASN A 7 -8.77 -38.66 -8.70
N HIS A 8 -9.92 -38.02 -8.94
CA HIS A 8 -10.04 -36.99 -9.98
C HIS A 8 -10.57 -35.66 -9.49
N TRP A 9 -11.47 -35.62 -8.51
CA TRP A 9 -12.17 -34.40 -8.15
C TRP A 9 -11.79 -33.92 -6.76
N SER A 10 -11.60 -32.62 -6.59
CA SER A 10 -11.49 -31.99 -5.28
C SER A 10 -12.37 -30.75 -5.18
N PHE A 11 -12.88 -30.51 -3.97
CA PHE A 11 -13.64 -29.29 -3.67
C PHE A 11 -13.12 -28.70 -2.35
N ASP A 12 -12.91 -27.38 -2.36
CA ASP A 12 -12.48 -26.64 -1.21
C ASP A 12 -13.39 -25.43 -0.99
N ALA A 13 -13.71 -25.16 0.27
CA ALA A 13 -14.49 -24.01 0.66
C ALA A 13 -13.92 -23.38 1.93
N ARG A 14 -13.95 -22.05 2.00
CA ARG A 14 -13.61 -21.27 3.19
C ARG A 14 -14.59 -20.11 3.36
N LEU A 15 -15.01 -19.88 4.59
CA LEU A 15 -15.74 -18.69 5.00
C LEU A 15 -14.90 -17.98 6.07
N SER A 16 -14.83 -16.68 6.00
CA SER A 16 -14.05 -15.87 6.93
C SER A 16 -14.83 -14.62 7.33
N ASN A 17 -14.76 -14.29 8.61
CA ASN A 17 -15.25 -13.05 9.18
C ASN A 17 -14.17 -12.46 10.08
N ILE A 18 -13.89 -11.18 9.95
CA ILE A 18 -13.00 -10.41 10.82
C ILE A 18 -13.76 -9.17 11.26
N SER A 19 -13.72 -8.88 12.55
CA SER A 19 -14.31 -7.68 13.12
C SER A 19 -13.42 -7.16 14.24
N THR A 20 -13.18 -5.85 14.26
CA THR A 20 -12.38 -5.17 15.29
C THR A 20 -12.79 -3.71 15.40
N ASP A 21 -12.64 -3.12 16.58
CA ASP A 21 -12.81 -1.69 16.80
C ASP A 21 -11.52 -0.90 16.51
N GLY A 22 -10.40 -1.61 16.24
CA GLY A 22 -9.09 -1.01 15.95
C GLY A 22 -8.38 -0.46 17.19
N TYR A 23 -7.14 -0.01 17.01
CA TYR A 23 -6.38 0.70 18.04
C TYR A 23 -6.69 2.21 18.03
N ILE A 24 -6.69 2.81 16.84
CA ILE A 24 -7.01 4.22 16.62
C ILE A 24 -8.51 4.43 16.87
N ASP A 25 -8.88 5.55 17.49
CA ASP A 25 -10.27 5.82 17.86
C ASP A 25 -11.21 5.79 16.65
N ARG A 26 -12.35 5.09 16.80
CA ARG A 26 -13.35 4.84 15.76
C ARG A 26 -12.89 3.99 14.56
N ALA A 27 -11.63 3.59 14.45
CA ALA A 27 -11.07 2.85 13.31
C ALA A 27 -11.56 1.39 13.25
N SER A 28 -12.87 1.21 13.26
CA SER A 28 -13.51 -0.11 13.19
C SER A 28 -13.37 -0.73 11.80
N VAL A 29 -13.26 -2.06 11.77
CA VAL A 29 -13.13 -2.85 10.55
C VAL A 29 -14.08 -4.04 10.61
N GLY A 30 -14.85 -4.25 9.54
CA GLY A 30 -15.67 -5.44 9.32
C GLY A 30 -15.38 -6.04 7.96
N LEU A 31 -14.83 -7.27 7.92
CA LEU A 31 -14.47 -7.99 6.70
C LEU A 31 -15.21 -9.33 6.64
N ASN A 32 -15.85 -9.61 5.51
CA ASN A 32 -16.48 -10.89 5.25
C ASN A 32 -15.98 -11.43 3.93
N SER A 33 -15.63 -12.70 3.86
CA SER A 33 -15.18 -13.31 2.63
C SER A 33 -15.57 -14.78 2.50
N TYR A 34 -15.70 -15.22 1.25
CA TYR A 34 -15.77 -16.63 0.91
C TYR A 34 -14.71 -16.99 -0.13
N TYR A 35 -14.36 -18.26 -0.17
CA TYR A 35 -13.54 -18.90 -1.19
C TYR A 35 -14.14 -20.25 -1.53
N LEU A 36 -14.28 -20.55 -2.83
CA LEU A 36 -14.72 -21.84 -3.35
C LEU A 36 -13.80 -22.26 -4.48
N GLN A 37 -13.41 -23.51 -4.48
CA GLN A 37 -12.61 -24.13 -5.55
C GLN A 37 -13.20 -25.48 -5.91
N GLY A 38 -13.33 -25.76 -7.21
CA GLY A 38 -13.52 -27.09 -7.76
C GLY A 38 -12.35 -27.46 -8.67
N GLY A 39 -11.82 -28.66 -8.55
CA GLY A 39 -10.70 -29.12 -9.34
C GLY A 39 -10.95 -30.51 -9.94
N TYR A 40 -10.54 -30.68 -11.21
CA TYR A 40 -10.43 -31.95 -11.89
C TYR A 40 -8.95 -32.28 -12.16
N TYR A 41 -8.56 -33.50 -11.91
CA TYR A 41 -7.17 -33.94 -12.04
C TYR A 41 -7.12 -35.32 -12.68
N ASN A 42 -6.19 -35.52 -13.58
CA ASN A 42 -5.71 -36.83 -14.01
C ASN A 42 -4.19 -36.80 -14.15
N ASP A 43 -3.60 -37.85 -14.67
CA ASP A 43 -2.13 -38.00 -14.72
C ASP A 43 -1.42 -36.84 -15.47
N ASN A 44 -2.09 -36.28 -16.47
CA ASN A 44 -1.47 -35.27 -17.34
C ASN A 44 -2.16 -33.90 -17.29
N THR A 45 -3.40 -33.82 -16.76
CA THR A 45 -4.21 -32.62 -16.87
C THR A 45 -4.79 -32.22 -15.52
N SER A 46 -4.75 -30.92 -15.22
CA SER A 46 -5.54 -30.34 -14.14
C SER A 46 -6.35 -29.14 -14.64
N ILE A 47 -7.60 -29.07 -14.18
CA ILE A 47 -8.51 -27.94 -14.44
C ILE A 47 -9.03 -27.48 -13.08
N LYS A 48 -8.92 -26.18 -12.80
CA LYS A 48 -9.44 -25.60 -11.54
C LYS A 48 -10.33 -24.42 -11.86
N LEU A 49 -11.51 -24.40 -11.24
CA LEU A 49 -12.40 -23.25 -11.19
C LEU A 49 -12.36 -22.70 -9.77
N ILE A 50 -12.02 -21.42 -9.64
CA ILE A 50 -11.88 -20.74 -8.36
C ILE A 50 -12.78 -19.51 -8.37
N THR A 51 -13.54 -19.30 -7.31
CA THR A 51 -14.23 -18.04 -7.05
C THR A 51 -14.08 -17.64 -5.60
N PHE A 52 -13.82 -16.35 -5.39
CA PHE A 52 -13.79 -15.78 -4.06
C PHE A 52 -14.27 -14.33 -4.10
N ALA A 53 -14.87 -13.91 -2.99
CA ALA A 53 -15.28 -12.53 -2.82
C ALA A 53 -15.01 -12.05 -1.40
N GLY A 54 -14.77 -10.74 -1.30
CA GLY A 54 -14.65 -10.03 -0.05
C GLY A 54 -15.55 -8.80 -0.05
N LYS A 55 -16.13 -8.52 1.11
CA LYS A 55 -16.83 -7.26 1.41
C LYS A 55 -16.20 -6.68 2.66
N GLU A 56 -15.83 -5.40 2.57
CA GLU A 56 -15.28 -4.65 3.70
C GLU A 56 -16.13 -3.41 3.99
N ARG A 57 -16.10 -3.02 5.27
CA ARG A 57 -16.54 -1.73 5.76
C ARG A 57 -15.55 -1.30 6.83
N THR A 58 -14.90 -0.16 6.62
CA THR A 58 -13.91 0.39 7.54
C THR A 58 -14.26 1.84 7.86
N TYR A 59 -14.06 2.27 9.10
CA TYR A 59 -14.10 3.69 9.44
C TYR A 59 -12.77 4.34 9.08
N HIS A 60 -12.81 5.56 8.57
CA HIS A 60 -11.60 6.26 8.13
C HIS A 60 -10.66 6.57 9.30
N ALA A 61 -9.37 6.31 9.13
CA ALA A 61 -8.30 6.66 10.06
C ALA A 61 -7.02 7.05 9.30
N TRP A 62 -7.17 7.72 8.15
CA TRP A 62 -6.08 8.09 7.27
C TRP A 62 -5.48 9.47 7.55
N ASN A 63 -6.11 10.30 8.39
CA ASN A 63 -5.51 11.51 8.90
C ASN A 63 -4.61 11.14 10.08
N TYR A 64 -3.32 11.06 9.87
CA TYR A 64 -2.38 10.80 10.95
C TYR A 64 -2.29 12.01 11.89
N ALA A 65 -2.16 11.76 13.18
CA ALA A 65 -2.10 12.80 14.18
C ALA A 65 -0.71 13.45 14.26
N SER A 66 -0.64 14.77 14.40
CA SER A 66 0.58 15.48 14.75
C SER A 66 1.04 15.14 16.16
N LYS A 67 2.30 15.46 16.50
CA LYS A 67 2.80 15.28 17.89
C LYS A 67 1.98 16.11 18.88
N GLU A 68 1.59 17.35 18.53
CA GLU A 68 0.75 18.21 19.36
C GLU A 68 -0.64 17.58 19.61
N GLU A 69 -1.28 17.04 18.57
CA GLU A 69 -2.57 16.36 18.72
C GLU A 69 -2.45 15.08 19.57
N MET A 70 -1.38 14.30 19.41
CA MET A 70 -1.14 13.11 20.24
C MET A 70 -0.88 13.47 21.72
N GLU A 71 -0.18 14.55 22.00
CA GLU A 71 0.01 15.04 23.36
C GLU A 71 -1.28 15.53 23.99
N ARG A 72 -2.16 16.20 23.22
CA ARG A 72 -3.42 16.77 23.69
C ARG A 72 -4.53 15.73 23.83
N TYR A 73 -4.73 14.91 22.81
CA TYR A 73 -5.87 14.00 22.69
C TYR A 73 -5.51 12.53 22.92
N GLY A 74 -4.21 12.23 23.06
CA GLY A 74 -3.68 10.88 23.20
C GLY A 74 -3.30 10.24 21.85
N ARG A 75 -2.47 9.19 21.94
CA ARG A 75 -1.91 8.48 20.77
C ARG A 75 -2.95 7.79 19.88
N ARG A 76 -4.20 7.64 20.36
CA ARG A 76 -5.30 7.02 19.62
C ARG A 76 -6.14 8.03 18.84
N TYR A 77 -5.84 9.31 18.93
CA TYR A 77 -6.64 10.36 18.30
C TYR A 77 -6.78 10.15 16.80
N ASN A 78 -8.01 10.39 16.31
CA ASN A 78 -8.38 10.30 14.91
C ASN A 78 -9.25 11.51 14.56
N SER A 79 -8.78 12.40 13.71
CA SER A 79 -9.50 13.58 13.27
C SER A 79 -10.51 13.31 12.15
N CYS A 80 -10.48 12.10 11.53
CA CYS A 80 -11.43 11.76 10.48
C CYS A 80 -12.87 11.85 10.96
N GLY A 81 -13.70 12.50 10.16
CA GLY A 81 -15.13 12.68 10.46
C GLY A 81 -15.43 13.80 11.45
N PHE A 82 -14.46 14.63 11.86
CA PHE A 82 -14.75 15.79 12.72
C PHE A 82 -15.84 16.66 12.09
N MET A 83 -16.87 16.99 12.89
CA MET A 83 -18.01 17.80 12.47
C MET A 83 -18.00 19.18 13.14
N TYR A 84 -17.95 19.20 14.47
CA TYR A 84 -17.96 20.40 15.28
C TYR A 84 -17.48 20.09 16.69
N ALA A 85 -17.15 21.13 17.44
CA ALA A 85 -16.92 21.04 18.88
C ALA A 85 -17.98 21.83 19.66
N THR A 86 -18.17 21.47 20.92
CA THR A 86 -18.99 22.23 21.86
C THR A 86 -18.16 22.67 23.04
N ASP A 87 -18.47 23.84 23.61
CA ASP A 87 -17.97 24.24 24.91
C ASP A 87 -18.75 23.52 26.04
N ARG A 88 -18.38 23.80 27.27
CA ARG A 88 -19.04 23.25 28.46
C ARG A 88 -20.54 23.64 28.58
N ASP A 89 -20.93 24.77 28.01
CA ASP A 89 -22.28 25.30 28.03
C ASP A 89 -23.14 24.88 26.82
N GLY A 90 -22.51 24.11 25.88
CA GLY A 90 -23.17 23.55 24.70
C GLY A 90 -23.19 24.46 23.47
N HIS A 91 -22.45 25.59 23.46
CA HIS A 91 -22.31 26.38 22.25
C HIS A 91 -21.46 25.62 21.23
N VAL A 92 -21.83 25.75 19.95
CA VAL A 92 -21.23 25.00 18.84
C VAL A 92 -20.16 25.84 18.14
N TYR A 93 -19.02 25.21 17.87
CA TYR A 93 -17.88 25.79 17.16
C TYR A 93 -17.47 24.88 15.99
N ASN A 94 -17.11 25.46 14.85
CA ASN A 94 -16.65 24.70 13.66
C ASN A 94 -15.20 24.20 13.78
N LYS A 95 -14.48 24.63 14.82
CA LYS A 95 -13.09 24.23 15.13
C LYS A 95 -12.98 23.70 16.54
N GLU A 96 -11.93 22.96 16.81
CA GLU A 96 -11.60 22.41 18.14
C GLU A 96 -11.18 23.50 19.14
N TYR A 97 -10.91 24.72 18.65
CA TYR A 97 -10.46 25.86 19.44
C TYR A 97 -11.11 27.16 18.95
N TYR A 98 -11.12 28.14 19.83
CA TYR A 98 -11.31 29.54 19.46
C TYR A 98 -10.02 30.35 19.69
N LYS A 99 -9.91 31.53 19.08
CA LYS A 99 -8.84 32.48 19.35
C LYS A 99 -9.38 33.63 20.17
N ASP A 100 -8.63 34.07 21.19
CA ASP A 100 -8.93 35.27 21.94
C ASP A 100 -8.53 36.54 21.17
N ASP A 101 -8.76 37.71 21.78
CA ASP A 101 -8.45 39.02 21.20
C ASP A 101 -6.93 39.23 20.92
N ASN A 102 -6.06 38.42 21.54
CA ASN A 102 -4.62 38.45 21.35
C ASN A 102 -4.16 37.42 20.27
N GLY A 103 -5.09 36.61 19.73
CA GLY A 103 -4.83 35.57 18.76
C GLY A 103 -4.36 34.25 19.39
N GLU A 104 -4.40 34.10 20.73
CA GLU A 104 -4.07 32.88 21.44
C GLU A 104 -5.16 31.82 21.26
N LYS A 105 -4.75 30.57 20.99
CA LYS A 105 -5.68 29.44 20.82
C LYS A 105 -6.13 28.88 22.16
N HIS A 106 -7.42 28.78 22.38
CA HIS A 106 -8.07 28.14 23.52
C HIS A 106 -8.82 26.90 23.05
N TYR A 107 -8.36 25.72 23.44
CA TYR A 107 -8.97 24.46 23.02
C TYR A 107 -10.20 24.14 23.89
N LEU A 108 -11.32 23.86 23.25
CA LEU A 108 -12.61 23.65 23.91
C LEU A 108 -12.59 22.46 24.86
N THR A 109 -11.82 21.41 24.54
CA THR A 109 -11.66 20.23 25.41
C THR A 109 -10.95 20.55 26.72
N ASP A 110 -10.06 21.53 26.77
CA ASP A 110 -9.37 21.96 28.00
C ASP A 110 -10.32 22.65 28.97
N GLU A 111 -11.40 23.20 28.45
CA GLU A 111 -12.45 23.91 29.20
C GLU A 111 -13.68 23.03 29.49
N GLY A 112 -13.56 21.72 29.25
CA GLY A 112 -14.67 20.75 29.51
C GLY A 112 -15.67 20.63 28.36
N GLY A 113 -15.31 21.10 27.16
CA GLY A 113 -16.06 20.89 25.93
C GLY A 113 -15.83 19.52 25.31
N ALA A 114 -16.48 19.24 24.19
CA ALA A 114 -16.45 17.95 23.51
C ALA A 114 -16.29 18.09 21.99
N LEU A 115 -15.62 17.11 21.36
CA LEU A 115 -15.53 16.96 19.91
C LEU A 115 -16.61 16.00 19.41
N HIS A 116 -17.23 16.33 18.28
CA HIS A 116 -18.29 15.53 17.65
C HIS A 116 -17.89 15.07 16.27
N PHE A 117 -18.12 13.78 15.98
CA PHE A 117 -17.67 13.12 14.79
C PHE A 117 -18.82 12.46 14.02
N TYR A 118 -18.69 12.35 12.72
CA TYR A 118 -19.64 11.68 11.85
C TYR A 118 -19.46 10.16 11.92
N ASP A 119 -20.50 9.43 12.29
CA ASP A 119 -20.45 7.99 12.54
C ASP A 119 -20.26 7.16 11.27
N ASP A 120 -20.74 7.66 10.11
CA ASP A 120 -20.64 6.98 8.82
C ASP A 120 -19.47 7.45 7.96
N GLN A 121 -18.40 7.96 8.56
CA GLN A 121 -17.12 8.26 7.89
C GLN A 121 -16.44 6.97 7.47
N THR A 122 -16.97 6.29 6.45
CA THR A 122 -16.61 4.90 6.14
C THR A 122 -16.25 4.66 4.68
N ASP A 123 -15.32 3.71 4.49
CA ASP A 123 -15.04 3.06 3.22
C ASP A 123 -15.79 1.72 3.15
N ASN A 124 -16.38 1.45 1.99
CA ASN A 124 -17.15 0.25 1.71
C ASN A 124 -16.74 -0.28 0.34
N TYR A 125 -16.20 -1.49 0.28
CA TYR A 125 -15.74 -2.08 -0.96
C TYR A 125 -16.13 -3.56 -1.06
N THR A 126 -16.54 -3.97 -2.24
CA THR A 126 -16.85 -5.37 -2.57
C THR A 126 -16.06 -5.78 -3.79
N GLN A 127 -15.35 -6.90 -3.70
CA GLN A 127 -14.62 -7.47 -4.82
C GLN A 127 -14.99 -8.93 -5.03
N LYS A 128 -15.25 -9.32 -6.29
CA LYS A 128 -15.58 -10.69 -6.71
C LYS A 128 -14.58 -11.14 -7.76
N ASN A 129 -14.03 -12.33 -7.58
CA ASN A 129 -12.99 -12.89 -8.43
C ASN A 129 -13.42 -14.25 -8.97
N TYR A 130 -13.12 -14.49 -10.24
CA TYR A 130 -13.38 -15.74 -10.96
C TYR A 130 -12.12 -16.12 -11.73
N GLN A 131 -11.67 -17.36 -11.58
CA GLN A 131 -10.47 -17.85 -12.25
C GLN A 131 -10.70 -19.25 -12.81
N LEU A 132 -10.25 -19.49 -14.03
CA LEU A 132 -10.16 -20.80 -14.65
C LEU A 132 -8.70 -21.10 -14.96
N LEU A 133 -8.15 -22.14 -14.35
CA LEU A 133 -6.77 -22.56 -14.53
C LEU A 133 -6.74 -23.92 -15.21
N PHE A 134 -5.98 -24.01 -16.28
CA PHE A 134 -5.73 -25.23 -17.03
C PHE A 134 -4.24 -25.52 -17.08
N ASN A 135 -3.86 -26.74 -16.73
CA ASN A 135 -2.50 -27.25 -16.88
C ASN A 135 -2.54 -28.59 -17.61
N HIS A 136 -1.63 -28.78 -18.57
CA HIS A 136 -1.53 -30.04 -19.31
C HIS A 136 -0.06 -30.39 -19.60
N ASN A 137 0.33 -31.62 -19.25
CA ASN A 137 1.61 -32.21 -19.62
C ASN A 137 1.44 -33.04 -20.88
N PHE A 138 1.91 -32.54 -22.02
CA PHE A 138 1.90 -33.30 -23.29
C PHE A 138 2.85 -34.50 -23.22
N THR A 139 4.00 -34.27 -22.59
CA THR A 139 5.03 -35.28 -22.30
C THR A 139 5.69 -34.97 -20.95
N SER A 140 6.65 -35.78 -20.52
CA SER A 140 7.49 -35.45 -19.36
C SER A 140 8.32 -34.19 -19.54
N GLN A 141 8.47 -33.67 -20.76
CA GLN A 141 9.27 -32.50 -21.11
C GLN A 141 8.43 -31.27 -21.39
N TRP A 142 7.24 -31.39 -21.97
CA TRP A 142 6.40 -30.28 -22.42
C TRP A 142 5.18 -30.10 -21.52
N ASN A 143 5.03 -28.89 -21.00
CA ASN A 143 3.92 -28.46 -20.17
C ASN A 143 3.28 -27.19 -20.73
N LEU A 144 1.95 -27.12 -20.69
CA LEU A 144 1.15 -25.94 -21.04
C LEU A 144 0.37 -25.50 -19.82
N ASN A 145 0.41 -24.19 -19.50
CA ASN A 145 -0.45 -23.54 -18.53
C ASN A 145 -1.27 -22.46 -19.23
N ILE A 146 -2.57 -22.39 -18.92
CA ILE A 146 -3.48 -21.30 -19.32
C ILE A 146 -4.25 -20.88 -18.08
N GLY A 147 -4.35 -19.58 -17.87
CA GLY A 147 -5.18 -19.00 -16.82
C GLY A 147 -6.08 -17.92 -17.41
N LEU A 148 -7.36 -17.97 -17.10
CA LEU A 148 -8.32 -16.89 -17.37
C LEU A 148 -8.77 -16.33 -16.05
N HIS A 149 -8.91 -15.00 -15.98
CA HIS A 149 -9.37 -14.34 -14.77
C HIS A 149 -10.34 -13.20 -15.08
N TYR A 150 -11.24 -12.97 -14.16
CA TYR A 150 -12.15 -11.83 -14.17
C TYR A 150 -12.41 -11.37 -12.74
N THR A 151 -12.23 -10.08 -12.49
CA THR A 151 -12.48 -9.44 -11.22
C THR A 151 -13.47 -8.31 -11.41
N LYS A 152 -14.50 -8.24 -10.58
CA LYS A 152 -15.45 -7.12 -10.49
C LYS A 152 -15.28 -6.47 -9.13
N GLY A 153 -15.06 -5.15 -9.14
CA GLY A 153 -14.97 -4.33 -7.93
C GLY A 153 -16.01 -3.22 -7.97
N ASP A 154 -16.68 -3.00 -6.86
CA ASP A 154 -17.55 -1.87 -6.64
C ASP A 154 -17.44 -1.38 -5.20
N GLY A 155 -17.42 -0.08 -5.01
CA GLY A 155 -17.30 0.48 -3.69
C GLY A 155 -17.42 1.99 -3.64
N TYR A 156 -17.43 2.49 -2.43
CA TYR A 156 -17.47 3.92 -2.17
C TYR A 156 -16.93 4.22 -0.78
N TYR A 157 -16.40 5.41 -0.63
CA TYR A 157 -16.29 6.02 0.68
C TYR A 157 -17.21 7.22 0.82
N GLN A 158 -17.63 7.47 2.05
CA GLN A 158 -18.55 8.52 2.41
C GLN A 158 -17.93 9.33 3.56
N GLU A 159 -18.05 10.65 3.48
CA GLU A 159 -17.41 11.54 4.42
C GLU A 159 -18.21 12.84 4.65
N TYR A 160 -18.14 13.33 5.87
CA TYR A 160 -18.56 14.69 6.19
C TYR A 160 -17.46 15.68 5.80
N LYS A 161 -17.85 16.79 5.21
CA LYS A 161 -16.98 17.92 4.87
C LYS A 161 -17.59 19.20 5.38
N GLY A 162 -16.92 19.87 6.31
CA GLY A 162 -17.32 21.19 6.81
C GLY A 162 -16.92 22.32 5.89
N GLU A 163 -17.74 23.38 5.86
CA GLU A 163 -17.45 24.66 5.21
C GLU A 163 -16.96 24.56 3.75
N ARG A 164 -17.67 23.77 2.92
CA ARG A 164 -17.31 23.59 1.50
C ARG A 164 -18.09 24.54 0.59
N SER A 165 -17.41 25.06 -0.42
CA SER A 165 -18.08 25.83 -1.49
C SER A 165 -19.01 24.93 -2.29
N LEU A 166 -20.28 25.32 -2.40
CA LEU A 166 -21.28 24.56 -3.16
C LEU A 166 -20.92 24.44 -4.65
N THR A 167 -20.20 25.43 -5.17
CA THR A 167 -19.74 25.47 -6.56
C THR A 167 -18.82 24.30 -6.91
N GLU A 168 -17.97 23.84 -5.97
CA GLU A 168 -17.10 22.67 -6.16
C GLU A 168 -17.90 21.38 -6.44
N TYR A 169 -19.16 21.35 -6.01
CA TYR A 169 -20.06 20.20 -6.16
C TYR A 169 -21.12 20.42 -7.26
N GLY A 170 -20.94 21.44 -8.12
CA GLY A 170 -21.90 21.75 -9.17
C GLY A 170 -23.25 22.25 -8.65
N MET A 171 -23.31 22.68 -7.39
CA MET A 171 -24.53 23.20 -6.76
C MET A 171 -24.57 24.72 -6.84
N SER A 172 -25.76 25.26 -7.11
CA SER A 172 -26.00 26.70 -7.01
C SER A 172 -26.18 27.14 -5.56
N PRO A 173 -25.75 28.35 -5.20
CA PRO A 173 -26.10 28.95 -3.92
C PRO A 173 -27.62 28.94 -3.69
N PHE A 174 -28.06 28.84 -2.45
CA PHE A 174 -29.47 28.82 -2.07
C PHE A 174 -29.78 29.82 -0.95
N GLU A 175 -31.06 30.16 -0.80
CA GLU A 175 -31.51 31.09 0.24
C GLU A 175 -31.89 30.32 1.52
N TYR A 176 -31.40 30.80 2.66
CA TYR A 176 -31.78 30.29 3.97
C TYR A 176 -31.83 31.43 5.01
N ASN A 177 -32.95 31.55 5.72
CA ASN A 177 -33.19 32.59 6.74
C ASN A 177 -32.92 34.04 6.21
N GLY A 178 -33.21 34.29 4.94
CA GLY A 178 -33.03 35.61 4.30
C GLY A 178 -31.58 35.93 3.90
N GLY A 179 -30.68 34.97 3.96
CA GLY A 179 -29.30 35.09 3.50
C GLY A 179 -28.97 34.06 2.41
N LYS A 180 -28.06 34.44 1.52
CA LYS A 180 -27.52 33.59 0.47
C LYS A 180 -26.44 32.66 1.06
N VAL A 181 -26.59 31.36 0.89
CA VAL A 181 -25.63 30.32 1.31
C VAL A 181 -24.80 29.89 0.10
N GLU A 182 -23.51 30.15 0.10
CA GLU A 182 -22.54 29.77 -0.93
C GLU A 182 -21.57 28.69 -0.41
N VAL A 183 -21.41 28.61 0.91
CA VAL A 183 -20.56 27.66 1.62
C VAL A 183 -21.42 26.94 2.65
N SER A 184 -21.32 25.62 2.73
CA SER A 184 -22.09 24.81 3.67
C SER A 184 -21.35 23.53 4.06
N ASP A 185 -21.78 22.94 5.17
CA ASP A 185 -21.40 21.59 5.52
C ASP A 185 -22.17 20.59 4.65
N LEU A 186 -21.52 19.53 4.24
CA LEU A 186 -22.14 18.50 3.40
C LEU A 186 -21.61 17.10 3.72
N ILE A 187 -22.36 16.08 3.30
CA ILE A 187 -21.90 14.70 3.23
C ILE A 187 -21.76 14.34 1.75
N ARG A 188 -20.58 13.90 1.37
CA ARG A 188 -20.30 13.42 0.02
C ARG A 188 -19.97 11.94 0.00
N LYS A 189 -20.23 11.32 -1.13
CA LYS A 189 -19.85 9.94 -1.45
C LYS A 189 -18.98 9.97 -2.70
N LYS A 190 -17.79 9.35 -2.63
CA LYS A 190 -16.94 9.10 -3.81
C LYS A 190 -16.93 7.61 -4.07
N ALA A 191 -17.25 7.22 -5.30
CA ALA A 191 -17.51 5.85 -5.66
C ALA A 191 -16.70 5.41 -6.87
N MET A 192 -16.48 4.09 -6.94
CA MET A 192 -15.86 3.43 -8.08
C MET A 192 -16.64 2.18 -8.47
N ASP A 193 -16.68 1.91 -9.77
CA ASP A 193 -17.20 0.69 -10.36
C ASP A 193 -16.21 0.22 -11.42
N ASN A 194 -15.57 -0.93 -11.22
CA ASN A 194 -14.53 -1.38 -12.12
C ASN A 194 -14.59 -2.88 -12.41
N TRP A 195 -13.93 -3.28 -13.48
CA TRP A 195 -13.58 -4.65 -13.74
C TRP A 195 -12.16 -4.78 -14.28
N PHE A 196 -11.57 -5.94 -14.03
CA PHE A 196 -10.27 -6.34 -14.52
C PHE A 196 -10.34 -7.79 -15.00
N GLY A 197 -9.92 -8.04 -16.23
CA GLY A 197 -10.00 -9.39 -16.78
C GLY A 197 -8.92 -9.63 -17.82
N GLY A 198 -8.63 -10.90 -18.04
CA GLY A 198 -7.62 -11.27 -19.01
C GLY A 198 -7.26 -12.73 -19.03
N GLY A 199 -6.21 -13.03 -19.77
CA GLY A 199 -5.67 -14.36 -19.91
C GLY A 199 -4.14 -14.36 -19.86
N ILE A 200 -3.61 -15.42 -19.28
CA ILE A 200 -2.17 -15.72 -19.23
C ILE A 200 -1.92 -17.10 -19.85
N PHE A 201 -0.77 -17.28 -20.45
CA PHE A 201 -0.35 -18.60 -20.92
C PHE A 201 1.15 -18.79 -20.72
N SER A 202 1.58 -20.04 -20.59
CA SER A 202 2.98 -20.42 -20.70
C SER A 202 3.15 -21.82 -21.25
N VAL A 203 4.11 -21.99 -22.14
CA VAL A 203 4.60 -23.28 -22.61
C VAL A 203 6.02 -23.47 -22.07
N SER A 204 6.24 -24.55 -21.35
CA SER A 204 7.54 -24.87 -20.76
C SER A 204 8.10 -26.15 -21.36
N TYR A 205 9.39 -26.14 -21.62
CA TYR A 205 10.18 -27.29 -22.05
C TYR A 205 11.29 -27.58 -21.04
N LYS A 206 11.40 -28.83 -20.59
CA LYS A 206 12.41 -29.28 -19.63
C LYS A 206 13.15 -30.49 -20.17
N ALA A 207 14.46 -30.34 -20.32
CA ALA A 207 15.40 -31.42 -20.63
C ALA A 207 16.50 -31.45 -19.55
N ASP A 208 17.46 -32.39 -19.64
CA ASP A 208 18.48 -32.59 -18.60
C ASP A 208 19.23 -31.31 -18.18
N ARG A 209 19.63 -30.49 -19.15
CA ARG A 209 20.39 -29.25 -18.92
C ARG A 209 19.64 -27.97 -19.29
N LEU A 210 18.47 -28.08 -19.90
CA LEU A 210 17.71 -26.95 -20.43
C LEU A 210 16.32 -26.89 -19.80
N HIS A 211 16.00 -25.74 -19.26
CA HIS A 211 14.63 -25.39 -18.89
C HIS A 211 14.27 -24.06 -19.57
N ALA A 212 13.35 -24.10 -20.52
CA ALA A 212 12.88 -22.94 -21.26
C ALA A 212 11.37 -22.76 -21.07
N SER A 213 10.90 -21.51 -20.99
CA SER A 213 9.48 -21.16 -20.93
C SER A 213 9.23 -19.96 -21.82
N LEU A 214 8.25 -20.09 -22.73
CA LEU A 214 7.66 -18.99 -23.48
C LEU A 214 6.27 -18.74 -22.91
N GLY A 215 5.96 -17.50 -22.58
CA GLY A 215 4.64 -17.15 -22.04
C GLY A 215 4.29 -15.71 -22.26
N GLY A 216 3.08 -15.34 -21.84
CA GLY A 216 2.59 -13.98 -21.95
C GLY A 216 1.25 -13.78 -21.29
N ALA A 217 0.78 -12.55 -21.31
CA ALA A 217 -0.51 -12.14 -20.78
C ALA A 217 -1.14 -11.05 -21.64
N LEU A 218 -2.47 -11.03 -21.65
CA LEU A 218 -3.29 -9.93 -22.18
C LEU A 218 -4.34 -9.61 -21.13
N ASN A 219 -4.35 -8.38 -20.65
CA ASN A 219 -5.23 -7.91 -19.58
C ASN A 219 -5.88 -6.58 -19.96
N ARG A 220 -7.10 -6.37 -19.46
CA ARG A 220 -7.79 -5.09 -19.54
C ARG A 220 -8.42 -4.74 -18.21
N TYR A 221 -8.19 -3.51 -17.79
CA TYR A 221 -8.91 -2.82 -16.72
C TYR A 221 -9.83 -1.77 -17.34
N ASP A 222 -11.02 -1.59 -16.74
CA ASP A 222 -11.96 -0.54 -17.07
C ASP A 222 -12.70 -0.13 -15.79
N GLY A 223 -12.71 1.15 -15.46
CA GLY A 223 -13.27 1.62 -14.21
C GLY A 223 -13.75 3.06 -14.24
N ASP A 224 -14.97 3.25 -13.73
CA ASP A 224 -15.58 4.56 -13.49
C ASP A 224 -15.28 5.03 -12.07
N HIS A 225 -14.97 6.32 -11.94
CA HIS A 225 -14.85 7.04 -10.68
C HIS A 225 -15.80 8.23 -10.70
N PHE A 226 -16.62 8.39 -9.67
CA PHE A 226 -17.63 9.45 -9.62
C PHE A 226 -17.96 9.86 -8.18
N GLY A 227 -18.47 11.09 -8.03
CA GLY A 227 -18.82 11.65 -6.74
C GLY A 227 -20.25 12.18 -6.68
N LYS A 228 -20.91 12.01 -5.54
CA LYS A 228 -22.27 12.44 -5.25
C LYS A 228 -22.34 13.21 -3.94
N VAL A 229 -23.22 14.20 -3.87
CA VAL A 229 -23.59 14.86 -2.62
C VAL A 229 -24.80 14.15 -2.04
N LEU A 230 -24.73 13.71 -0.79
CA LEU A 230 -25.79 12.98 -0.11
C LEU A 230 -26.64 13.88 0.78
N TRP A 231 -26.05 14.92 1.35
CA TRP A 231 -26.69 15.86 2.25
C TRP A 231 -25.97 17.20 2.26
N VAL A 232 -26.72 18.28 2.45
CA VAL A 232 -26.20 19.64 2.62
C VAL A 232 -26.96 20.30 3.77
N LYS A 233 -26.24 20.89 4.70
CA LYS A 233 -26.83 21.60 5.86
C LYS A 233 -27.71 22.76 5.40
N ASN A 234 -28.91 22.84 5.99
CA ASN A 234 -29.91 23.88 5.72
C ASN A 234 -30.46 23.92 4.28
N TYR A 235 -30.14 22.98 3.43
CA TYR A 235 -30.67 22.92 2.07
C TYR A 235 -32.15 22.49 2.09
N ILE A 236 -32.99 23.34 1.48
CA ILE A 236 -34.45 23.14 1.41
C ILE A 236 -34.82 22.70 0.00
N GLY A 237 -34.36 21.57 -0.44
CA GLY A 237 -34.63 21.02 -1.75
C GLY A 237 -34.35 19.54 -1.79
N GLU A 238 -34.74 18.89 -2.86
CA GLU A 238 -34.35 17.50 -3.12
C GLU A 238 -33.02 17.50 -3.88
N LEU A 239 -32.02 16.78 -3.34
CA LEU A 239 -30.78 16.52 -4.06
C LEU A 239 -31.09 15.51 -5.17
N ASN A 240 -30.61 15.79 -6.38
CA ASN A 240 -30.76 14.84 -7.49
C ASN A 240 -29.82 13.63 -7.25
N PRO A 241 -30.34 12.42 -6.98
CA PRO A 241 -29.53 11.23 -6.69
C PRO A 241 -28.69 10.76 -7.90
N ASP A 242 -29.05 11.22 -9.12
CA ASP A 242 -28.34 10.88 -10.35
C ASP A 242 -27.29 11.92 -10.75
N HIS A 243 -27.17 13.01 -9.98
CA HIS A 243 -26.16 14.03 -10.24
C HIS A 243 -24.79 13.59 -9.72
N ASP A 244 -23.84 13.41 -10.62
CA ASP A 244 -22.43 13.23 -10.31
C ASP A 244 -21.73 14.58 -10.43
N TYR A 245 -21.16 15.11 -9.34
CA TYR A 245 -20.43 16.39 -9.40
C TYR A 245 -19.08 16.25 -10.10
N TYR A 246 -18.52 15.03 -10.16
CA TYR A 246 -17.46 14.63 -11.08
C TYR A 246 -17.68 13.20 -11.55
N ARG A 247 -17.21 12.88 -12.74
CA ARG A 247 -17.12 11.51 -13.28
C ARG A 247 -15.97 11.41 -14.27
N ASN A 248 -15.21 10.35 -14.16
CA ASN A 248 -14.23 9.98 -15.17
C ASN A 248 -14.17 8.45 -15.30
N ASN A 249 -13.64 8.02 -16.45
CA ASN A 249 -13.38 6.61 -16.74
C ASN A 249 -11.88 6.42 -16.98
N ALA A 250 -11.33 5.32 -16.47
CA ALA A 250 -9.97 4.88 -16.75
C ALA A 250 -9.99 3.51 -17.41
N THR A 251 -9.27 3.37 -18.54
CA THR A 251 -9.03 2.07 -19.20
C THR A 251 -7.53 1.81 -19.29
N LYS A 252 -7.13 0.57 -19.03
CA LYS A 252 -5.74 0.13 -19.17
C LYS A 252 -5.71 -1.21 -19.89
N ASN A 253 -5.06 -1.26 -21.05
CA ASN A 253 -4.75 -2.49 -21.76
C ASN A 253 -3.28 -2.81 -21.53
N ASP A 254 -2.97 -4.04 -21.13
CA ASP A 254 -1.62 -4.50 -20.77
C ASP A 254 -1.36 -5.84 -21.45
N GLY A 255 -0.40 -5.86 -22.35
CA GLY A 255 0.04 -7.05 -23.06
C GLY A 255 1.52 -7.29 -22.85
N ASN A 256 1.92 -8.54 -22.59
CA ASN A 256 3.32 -8.90 -22.52
C ASN A 256 3.60 -10.28 -23.11
N ILE A 257 4.83 -10.46 -23.55
CA ILE A 257 5.41 -11.75 -23.96
C ILE A 257 6.80 -11.88 -23.33
N TYR A 258 7.15 -13.07 -22.88
CA TYR A 258 8.45 -13.34 -22.30
C TYR A 258 9.03 -14.68 -22.73
N LEU A 259 10.35 -14.75 -22.76
CA LEU A 259 11.14 -15.97 -22.93
C LEU A 259 12.11 -16.10 -21.75
N LYS A 260 11.98 -17.19 -20.99
CA LYS A 260 12.91 -17.56 -19.90
C LYS A 260 13.68 -18.81 -20.29
N VAL A 261 15.00 -18.77 -20.10
CA VAL A 261 15.89 -19.90 -20.38
C VAL A 261 16.84 -20.08 -19.21
N ASN A 262 16.88 -21.28 -18.65
CA ASN A 262 17.92 -21.73 -17.74
C ASN A 262 18.70 -22.85 -18.40
N TYR A 263 20.02 -22.74 -18.43
CA TYR A 263 20.89 -23.72 -19.05
C TYR A 263 22.07 -24.06 -18.14
N GLU A 264 22.25 -25.35 -17.85
CA GLU A 264 23.42 -25.85 -17.13
C GLU A 264 24.61 -25.93 -18.07
N LEU A 265 25.53 -24.96 -17.95
CA LEU A 265 26.75 -24.84 -18.80
C LEU A 265 27.69 -26.02 -18.57
N VAL A 266 28.00 -26.26 -17.30
CA VAL A 266 28.75 -27.42 -16.77
C VAL A 266 28.12 -27.80 -15.44
N SER A 267 28.44 -29.01 -14.94
CA SER A 267 27.88 -29.47 -13.66
C SER A 267 28.04 -28.45 -12.55
N GLY A 268 26.92 -28.01 -11.99
CA GLY A 268 26.85 -27.01 -10.93
C GLY A 268 26.91 -25.55 -11.37
N LEU A 269 27.22 -25.23 -12.63
CA LEU A 269 27.19 -23.86 -13.15
C LEU A 269 26.05 -23.68 -14.15
N SER A 270 25.10 -22.83 -13.82
CA SER A 270 23.93 -22.53 -14.63
C SER A 270 23.91 -21.04 -15.04
N ALA A 271 23.49 -20.79 -16.27
CA ALA A 271 23.14 -19.46 -16.75
C ALA A 271 21.64 -19.32 -16.91
N TYR A 272 21.09 -18.15 -16.62
CA TYR A 272 19.72 -17.83 -16.96
C TYR A 272 19.63 -16.55 -17.80
N LEU A 273 18.61 -16.52 -18.64
CA LEU A 273 18.19 -15.39 -19.44
C LEU A 273 16.67 -15.26 -19.35
N ASP A 274 16.16 -14.06 -19.08
CA ASP A 274 14.74 -13.73 -19.09
C ASP A 274 14.58 -12.45 -19.93
N LEU A 275 13.85 -12.55 -21.02
CA LEU A 275 13.56 -11.44 -21.93
C LEU A 275 12.06 -11.20 -21.91
N GLN A 276 11.63 -10.00 -21.56
CA GLN A 276 10.23 -9.61 -21.57
C GLN A 276 10.05 -8.33 -22.39
N TYR A 277 9.05 -8.35 -23.26
CA TYR A 277 8.48 -7.15 -23.85
C TYR A 277 7.07 -6.94 -23.31
N ARG A 278 6.74 -5.71 -22.93
CA ARG A 278 5.44 -5.31 -22.38
C ARG A 278 4.99 -4.02 -23.04
N HIS A 279 3.75 -4.02 -23.53
CA HIS A 279 3.08 -2.86 -24.07
C HIS A 279 1.86 -2.53 -23.20
N ILE A 280 1.71 -1.24 -22.88
CA ILE A 280 0.60 -0.74 -22.07
C ILE A 280 0.02 0.48 -22.78
N ASN A 281 -1.30 0.48 -22.98
CA ASN A 281 -2.05 1.69 -23.33
C ASN A 281 -2.93 2.07 -22.13
N TYR A 282 -2.81 3.30 -21.67
CA TYR A 282 -3.52 3.82 -20.51
C TYR A 282 -4.24 5.12 -20.82
N LYS A 283 -5.58 5.16 -20.60
CA LYS A 283 -6.42 6.32 -20.86
C LYS A 283 -7.21 6.68 -19.62
N ILE A 284 -7.31 8.00 -19.33
CA ILE A 284 -8.18 8.52 -18.28
C ILE A 284 -8.90 9.73 -18.86
N ASN A 285 -10.24 9.71 -18.90
CA ASN A 285 -11.05 10.77 -19.50
C ASN A 285 -12.20 11.16 -18.59
N GLY A 286 -12.50 12.46 -18.54
CA GLY A 286 -13.62 13.03 -17.80
C GLY A 286 -13.22 14.09 -16.80
N LEU A 287 -14.00 14.26 -15.74
CA LEU A 287 -13.75 15.25 -14.68
C LEU A 287 -13.17 14.57 -13.44
N ASN A 288 -12.14 15.19 -12.86
CA ASN A 288 -11.56 14.79 -11.58
C ASN A 288 -12.15 15.59 -10.42
N ASP A 289 -12.10 15.04 -9.21
CA ASP A 289 -12.51 15.70 -7.97
C ASP A 289 -11.47 16.73 -7.50
N LYS A 290 -11.14 17.67 -8.36
CA LYS A 290 -10.29 18.83 -8.05
C LYS A 290 -10.87 20.05 -8.76
N TYR A 291 -11.24 21.09 -7.99
CA TYR A 291 -11.74 22.35 -8.54
C TYR A 291 -10.58 23.33 -8.72
N ASN A 292 -10.37 23.78 -9.93
CA ASN A 292 -9.35 24.78 -10.25
C ASN A 292 -9.95 26.19 -10.19
N TRP A 293 -9.71 26.89 -9.07
CA TRP A 293 -10.19 28.26 -8.84
C TRP A 293 -9.42 29.31 -9.62
N THR A 294 -8.17 29.03 -9.99
CA THR A 294 -7.26 29.98 -10.64
C THR A 294 -7.23 29.85 -12.17
N ALA A 295 -7.96 28.89 -12.74
CA ALA A 295 -8.10 28.76 -14.17
C ALA A 295 -8.82 29.99 -14.79
N ALA A 296 -8.52 30.33 -16.04
CA ALA A 296 -9.21 31.39 -16.77
C ALA A 296 -10.74 31.24 -16.78
N THR A 297 -11.22 29.99 -16.71
CA THR A 297 -12.60 29.59 -16.43
C THR A 297 -12.55 28.59 -15.28
N PRO A 298 -12.88 29.01 -14.04
CA PRO A 298 -12.88 28.10 -12.90
C PRO A 298 -13.80 26.91 -13.11
N GLY A 299 -13.37 25.71 -12.68
CA GLY A 299 -14.13 24.49 -12.85
C GLY A 299 -13.37 23.25 -12.40
N MET A 300 -14.05 22.10 -12.49
CA MET A 300 -13.42 20.81 -12.19
C MET A 300 -12.28 20.50 -13.16
N GLN A 301 -11.21 19.91 -12.68
CA GLN A 301 -10.08 19.45 -13.49
C GLN A 301 -10.57 18.48 -14.57
N LYS A 302 -10.27 18.79 -15.82
CA LYS A 302 -10.52 17.88 -16.92
C LYS A 302 -9.34 16.93 -17.10
N LEU A 303 -9.60 15.66 -17.08
CA LEU A 303 -8.63 14.61 -17.43
C LEU A 303 -8.78 14.26 -18.92
N ASP A 304 -7.65 14.21 -19.63
CA ASP A 304 -7.55 13.80 -21.03
C ASP A 304 -6.16 13.16 -21.22
N ILE A 305 -6.01 11.97 -20.68
CA ILE A 305 -4.74 11.23 -20.62
C ILE A 305 -4.85 10.05 -21.57
N ASP A 306 -3.90 9.92 -22.49
CA ASP A 306 -3.76 8.83 -23.45
C ASP A 306 -2.27 8.55 -23.60
N GLU A 307 -1.76 7.53 -22.86
CA GLU A 307 -0.35 7.21 -22.78
C GLU A 307 -0.09 5.79 -23.24
N ASP A 308 0.97 5.63 -24.02
CA ASP A 308 1.49 4.35 -24.46
C ASP A 308 2.89 4.11 -23.88
N PHE A 309 3.11 2.92 -23.34
CA PHE A 309 4.40 2.52 -22.80
C PHE A 309 4.87 1.21 -23.46
N ASP A 310 6.10 1.23 -23.94
CA ASP A 310 6.78 0.07 -24.50
C ASP A 310 8.02 -0.25 -23.67
N PHE A 311 8.01 -1.39 -22.98
CA PHE A 311 9.07 -1.80 -22.06
C PHE A 311 9.76 -3.05 -22.53
N PHE A 312 11.10 -3.00 -22.56
CA PHE A 312 11.92 -4.18 -22.70
C PHE A 312 12.69 -4.42 -21.40
N ASN A 313 12.44 -5.56 -20.75
CA ASN A 313 12.92 -5.92 -19.43
C ASN A 313 13.81 -7.18 -19.51
N PRO A 314 15.09 -7.07 -19.94
CA PRO A 314 16.02 -8.19 -19.95
C PRO A 314 16.55 -8.46 -18.55
N LYS A 315 16.74 -9.76 -18.21
CA LYS A 315 17.45 -10.21 -17.02
C LYS A 315 18.42 -11.33 -17.43
N ALA A 316 19.62 -11.33 -16.88
CA ALA A 316 20.59 -12.37 -17.08
C ALA A 316 21.40 -12.62 -15.81
N GLY A 317 21.89 -13.83 -15.63
CA GLY A 317 22.73 -14.13 -14.48
C GLY A 317 23.35 -15.52 -14.56
N LEU A 318 24.30 -15.73 -13.65
CA LEU A 318 24.99 -16.98 -13.43
C LEU A 318 24.75 -17.46 -12.00
N SER A 319 24.60 -18.74 -11.82
CA SER A 319 24.51 -19.39 -10.51
C SER A 319 25.44 -20.58 -10.50
N TRP A 320 26.39 -20.59 -9.56
CA TRP A 320 27.38 -21.63 -9.41
C TRP A 320 27.23 -22.35 -8.07
N GLN A 321 26.77 -23.60 -8.13
CA GLN A 321 26.83 -24.54 -7.01
C GLN A 321 28.26 -25.11 -6.94
N ILE A 322 29.11 -24.51 -6.12
CA ILE A 322 30.56 -24.83 -6.00
C ILE A 322 30.72 -26.25 -5.48
N ASP A 323 29.95 -26.58 -4.44
CA ASP A 323 29.81 -27.90 -3.87
C ASP A 323 28.42 -28.07 -3.25
N ARG A 324 28.18 -29.10 -2.42
CA ARG A 324 26.86 -29.37 -1.81
C ARG A 324 26.38 -28.28 -0.88
N ASN A 325 27.30 -27.48 -0.35
CA ASN A 325 27.04 -26.52 0.71
C ASN A 325 27.16 -25.06 0.24
N HIS A 326 27.92 -24.79 -0.82
CA HIS A 326 28.33 -23.46 -1.23
C HIS A 326 27.74 -23.08 -2.59
N ARG A 327 27.03 -21.96 -2.66
CA ARG A 327 26.49 -21.39 -3.89
C ARG A 327 26.86 -19.92 -4.02
N LEU A 328 27.29 -19.52 -5.21
CA LEU A 328 27.53 -18.14 -5.63
C LEU A 328 26.58 -17.81 -6.76
N TYR A 329 26.04 -16.58 -6.80
CA TYR A 329 25.29 -16.10 -7.95
C TYR A 329 25.58 -14.62 -8.22
N GLY A 330 25.41 -14.21 -9.48
CA GLY A 330 25.41 -12.83 -9.89
C GLY A 330 24.38 -12.60 -10.96
N SER A 331 23.72 -11.46 -10.92
CA SER A 331 22.64 -11.10 -11.83
C SER A 331 22.64 -9.62 -12.21
N PHE A 332 22.10 -9.38 -13.39
CA PHE A 332 21.77 -8.06 -13.90
C PHE A 332 20.34 -8.08 -14.42
N SER A 333 19.56 -7.04 -14.08
CA SER A 333 18.21 -6.89 -14.60
C SER A 333 17.87 -5.44 -14.94
N VAL A 334 17.00 -5.29 -15.94
CA VAL A 334 16.35 -4.02 -16.28
C VAL A 334 14.86 -4.17 -16.01
N ALA A 335 14.28 -3.21 -15.33
CA ALA A 335 12.84 -3.15 -15.06
C ALA A 335 12.30 -1.74 -15.34
N HIS A 336 11.05 -1.69 -15.80
CA HIS A 336 10.32 -0.44 -15.98
C HIS A 336 9.00 -0.51 -15.23
N LYS A 337 8.52 0.64 -14.79
CA LYS A 337 7.21 0.80 -14.16
C LYS A 337 6.54 2.06 -14.68
N GLU A 338 5.34 1.90 -15.19
CA GLU A 338 4.48 3.01 -15.60
C GLU A 338 3.91 3.76 -14.39
N PRO A 339 3.57 5.05 -14.54
CA PRO A 339 2.83 5.79 -13.52
C PRO A 339 1.46 5.16 -13.25
N THR A 340 1.03 5.23 -12.01
CA THR A 340 -0.32 4.83 -11.60
C THR A 340 -1.32 5.95 -11.85
N ARG A 341 -2.64 5.67 -11.74
CA ARG A 341 -3.69 6.68 -11.82
C ARG A 341 -3.39 7.88 -10.91
N ASN A 342 -3.04 7.62 -9.65
CA ASN A 342 -2.83 8.66 -8.66
C ASN A 342 -1.69 9.62 -9.03
N ASN A 343 -0.66 9.14 -9.73
CA ASN A 343 0.41 10.02 -10.21
C ASN A 343 -0.08 11.06 -11.22
N TYR A 344 -1.17 10.78 -11.96
CA TYR A 344 -1.81 11.73 -12.87
C TYR A 344 -2.86 12.61 -12.19
N THR A 345 -3.55 12.10 -11.18
CA THR A 345 -4.73 12.75 -10.58
C THR A 345 -4.44 13.52 -9.31
N ASP A 346 -3.40 13.15 -8.55
CA ASP A 346 -3.12 13.72 -7.23
C ASP A 346 -2.11 14.87 -7.27
N GLY A 347 -1.25 14.91 -8.31
CA GLY A 347 -0.26 15.98 -8.51
C GLY A 347 -0.86 17.30 -8.98
N TYR A 348 -0.02 18.34 -9.00
CA TYR A 348 -0.34 19.62 -9.60
C TYR A 348 -0.34 19.50 -11.12
N PHE A 349 -1.20 20.24 -11.78
CA PHE A 349 -1.66 20.15 -13.18
C PHE A 349 -0.61 20.35 -14.28
N THR A 350 0.69 20.41 -14.00
CA THR A 350 1.65 21.00 -14.93
C THR A 350 2.52 20.02 -15.69
N GLU A 351 2.75 18.80 -15.19
CA GLU A 351 3.60 17.84 -15.88
C GLU A 351 3.05 16.41 -15.73
N HIS A 352 3.02 15.67 -16.84
CA HIS A 352 2.71 14.24 -16.81
C HIS A 352 3.86 13.48 -16.14
N PRO A 353 3.57 12.52 -15.26
CA PRO A 353 4.58 11.66 -14.66
C PRO A 353 5.22 10.77 -15.73
N LYS A 354 6.50 10.47 -15.54
CA LYS A 354 7.27 9.58 -16.43
C LYS A 354 7.33 8.17 -15.88
N ALA A 355 7.47 7.20 -16.78
CA ALA A 355 7.78 5.83 -16.38
C ALA A 355 9.20 5.75 -15.79
N GLU A 356 9.33 5.07 -14.65
CA GLU A 356 10.63 4.81 -14.03
C GLU A 356 11.35 3.65 -14.70
N ARG A 357 12.69 3.69 -14.70
CA ARG A 357 13.57 2.62 -15.15
C ARG A 357 14.60 2.29 -14.09
N LEU A 358 14.77 1.00 -13.86
CA LEU A 358 15.72 0.41 -12.91
C LEU A 358 16.78 -0.41 -13.65
N PHE A 359 18.04 -0.22 -13.31
CA PHE A 359 19.15 -1.14 -13.56
C PHE A 359 19.57 -1.75 -12.21
N ASP A 360 19.46 -3.06 -12.10
CA ASP A 360 19.69 -3.79 -10.86
C ASP A 360 20.84 -4.79 -11.04
N TYR A 361 21.82 -4.69 -10.16
CA TYR A 361 23.01 -5.54 -10.10
C TYR A 361 23.07 -6.24 -8.75
N GLU A 362 23.12 -7.56 -8.76
CA GLU A 362 23.20 -8.35 -7.55
C GLU A 362 24.37 -9.33 -7.58
N LEU A 363 24.99 -9.54 -6.42
CA LEU A 363 26.00 -10.57 -6.17
C LEU A 363 25.72 -11.21 -4.81
N GLY A 364 25.43 -12.51 -4.82
CA GLY A 364 25.06 -13.23 -3.60
C GLY A 364 25.84 -14.51 -3.40
N TYR A 365 26.05 -14.83 -2.13
CA TYR A 365 26.66 -16.07 -1.69
C TYR A 365 25.79 -16.72 -0.62
N THR A 366 25.61 -18.04 -0.71
CA THR A 366 24.90 -18.82 0.31
C THR A 366 25.71 -20.03 0.72
N PHE A 367 25.65 -20.33 2.01
CA PHE A 367 26.16 -21.55 2.62
C PHE A 367 25.01 -22.28 3.31
N ALA A 368 24.89 -23.58 3.12
CA ALA A 368 23.89 -24.40 3.80
C ALA A 368 24.44 -25.80 4.12
N ASN A 369 24.22 -26.24 5.36
CA ASN A 369 24.43 -27.63 5.79
C ASN A 369 23.24 -28.13 6.63
N SER A 370 23.37 -29.21 7.36
CA SER A 370 22.27 -29.81 8.13
C SER A 370 21.73 -28.93 9.28
N TRP A 371 22.53 -28.01 9.82
CA TRP A 371 22.19 -27.20 10.99
C TRP A 371 22.35 -25.71 10.81
N LEU A 372 23.10 -25.25 9.80
CA LEU A 372 23.37 -23.84 9.52
C LEU A 372 23.02 -23.50 8.06
N HIS A 373 22.28 -22.44 7.87
CA HIS A 373 22.10 -21.72 6.61
C HIS A 373 22.58 -20.28 6.81
N ALA A 374 23.45 -19.78 5.92
CA ALA A 374 23.93 -18.42 5.98
C ALA A 374 24.05 -17.84 4.55
N GLY A 375 23.85 -16.54 4.41
CA GLY A 375 23.95 -15.89 3.12
C GLY A 375 24.28 -14.40 3.24
N ALA A 376 24.85 -13.88 2.16
CA ALA A 376 25.07 -12.47 1.95
C ALA A 376 24.69 -12.11 0.52
N ASN A 377 23.96 -11.03 0.32
CA ASN A 377 23.63 -10.47 -0.98
C ASN A 377 24.04 -8.99 -1.01
N PHE A 378 24.86 -8.62 -1.97
CA PHE A 378 25.16 -7.23 -2.30
C PHE A 378 24.27 -6.83 -3.46
N TYR A 379 23.68 -5.61 -3.41
CA TYR A 379 22.89 -5.05 -4.49
C TYR A 379 23.26 -3.60 -4.77
N TYR A 380 23.12 -3.20 -6.03
CA TYR A 380 23.20 -1.84 -6.50
C TYR A 380 22.09 -1.61 -7.53
N MET A 381 21.15 -0.75 -7.18
CA MET A 381 19.98 -0.38 -7.98
C MET A 381 20.12 1.07 -8.43
N ASP A 382 20.31 1.29 -9.73
CA ASP A 382 20.38 2.62 -10.37
C ASP A 382 19.04 2.94 -11.04
N TYR A 383 18.42 4.03 -10.63
CA TYR A 383 17.11 4.45 -11.10
C TYR A 383 17.20 5.70 -11.97
N LYS A 384 16.40 5.74 -13.02
CA LYS A 384 16.12 6.92 -13.84
C LYS A 384 14.62 7.22 -13.75
N ASP A 385 14.28 8.50 -13.54
CA ASP A 385 12.92 9.00 -13.39
C ASP A 385 12.12 8.21 -12.31
N GLN A 386 12.77 7.83 -11.19
CA GLN A 386 12.12 7.07 -10.13
C GLN A 386 10.94 7.86 -9.55
N LEU A 387 9.80 7.19 -9.39
CA LEU A 387 8.65 7.72 -8.64
C LEU A 387 8.91 7.53 -7.13
N VAL A 388 9.46 8.55 -6.48
CA VAL A 388 9.72 8.56 -5.03
C VAL A 388 8.56 9.19 -4.28
N LEU A 389 8.31 8.71 -3.04
CA LEU A 389 7.31 9.31 -2.17
C LEU A 389 7.71 10.74 -1.82
N THR A 390 6.79 11.70 -1.95
CA THR A 390 7.03 13.11 -1.61
C THR A 390 7.05 13.33 -0.10
N GLY A 391 6.38 12.48 0.64
CA GLY A 391 6.07 12.62 2.06
C GLY A 391 4.62 13.01 2.30
N GLU A 392 3.97 13.59 1.32
CA GLU A 392 2.59 14.06 1.41
C GLU A 392 1.57 12.95 1.17
N LEU A 393 0.36 13.14 1.67
CA LEU A 393 -0.79 12.27 1.44
C LEU A 393 -1.80 12.98 0.55
N ASN A 394 -2.50 12.20 -0.27
CA ASN A 394 -3.68 12.67 -0.97
C ASN A 394 -4.91 12.73 -0.03
N GLU A 395 -6.07 13.14 -0.52
CA GLU A 395 -7.30 13.30 0.27
C GLU A 395 -7.79 12.02 0.98
N ILE A 396 -7.33 10.84 0.56
CA ILE A 396 -7.71 9.54 1.14
C ILE A 396 -6.56 8.86 1.90
N GLY A 397 -5.53 9.62 2.26
CA GLY A 397 -4.40 9.12 3.03
C GLY A 397 -3.43 8.24 2.27
N GLU A 398 -3.47 8.21 0.93
CA GLU A 398 -2.49 7.51 0.12
C GLU A 398 -1.26 8.39 -0.11
N ALA A 399 -0.08 7.78 -0.04
CA ALA A 399 1.18 8.49 -0.22
C ALA A 399 1.34 8.99 -1.67
N MET A 400 1.61 10.26 -1.82
CA MET A 400 1.89 10.90 -3.11
C MET A 400 3.32 10.60 -3.57
N ALA A 401 3.52 10.50 -4.88
CA ALA A 401 4.83 10.27 -5.47
C ALA A 401 5.09 11.18 -6.65
N SER A 402 6.34 11.59 -6.82
CA SER A 402 6.82 12.38 -7.96
C SER A 402 8.12 11.81 -8.53
N ASN A 403 8.38 12.08 -9.81
CA ASN A 403 9.62 11.65 -10.43
C ASN A 403 10.83 12.44 -9.92
N VAL A 404 11.91 11.72 -9.66
CA VAL A 404 13.25 12.30 -9.50
C VAL A 404 14.14 11.79 -10.64
N PRO A 405 14.99 12.65 -11.26
CA PRO A 405 15.74 12.26 -12.45
C PRO A 405 16.68 11.08 -12.21
N ASP A 406 17.42 11.13 -11.11
CA ASP A 406 18.46 10.15 -10.77
C ASP A 406 18.39 9.79 -9.28
N SER A 407 18.38 8.51 -8.99
CA SER A 407 18.46 7.99 -7.62
C SER A 407 19.11 6.61 -7.59
N TYR A 408 19.59 6.19 -6.44
CA TYR A 408 20.12 4.84 -6.27
C TYR A 408 19.80 4.26 -4.90
N ARG A 409 19.78 2.92 -4.85
CA ARG A 409 19.75 2.12 -3.64
C ARG A 409 20.91 1.13 -3.70
N THR A 410 21.71 1.05 -2.65
CA THR A 410 22.78 0.07 -2.55
C THR A 410 22.87 -0.46 -1.13
N GLY A 411 23.24 -1.71 -0.98
CA GLY A 411 23.34 -2.31 0.33
C GLY A 411 23.87 -3.72 0.34
N ILE A 412 23.96 -4.23 1.56
CA ILE A 412 24.25 -5.63 1.83
C ILE A 412 23.14 -6.21 2.70
N GLU A 413 22.65 -7.36 2.30
CA GLU A 413 21.69 -8.16 3.05
C GLU A 413 22.40 -9.39 3.60
N LEU A 414 22.33 -9.58 4.90
CA LEU A 414 22.91 -10.70 5.61
C LEU A 414 21.80 -11.57 6.19
N MET A 415 21.91 -12.88 6.10
CA MET A 415 21.00 -13.82 6.70
C MET A 415 21.74 -14.98 7.34
N ALA A 416 21.23 -15.48 8.47
CA ALA A 416 21.68 -16.73 9.06
C ALA A 416 20.51 -17.44 9.75
N GLY A 417 20.47 -18.77 9.64
CA GLY A 417 19.51 -19.63 10.31
C GLY A 417 20.21 -20.84 10.91
N ILE A 418 19.96 -21.10 12.19
CA ILE A 418 20.47 -22.24 12.92
C ILE A 418 19.29 -23.11 13.37
N LYS A 419 19.35 -24.40 13.11
CA LYS A 419 18.36 -25.38 13.58
C LYS A 419 19.06 -26.51 14.26
N LEU A 420 18.73 -26.75 15.53
CA LEU A 420 19.32 -27.78 16.38
C LEU A 420 18.34 -28.94 16.60
N ASP A 421 18.85 -30.15 16.75
CA ASP A 421 18.05 -31.36 17.00
C ASP A 421 17.24 -31.32 18.30
N CYS A 422 17.63 -30.49 19.26
CA CYS A 422 16.88 -30.27 20.51
C CYS A 422 15.59 -29.46 20.32
N GLY A 423 15.27 -29.00 19.07
CA GLY A 423 14.08 -28.21 18.75
C GLY A 423 14.29 -26.71 18.79
N LEU A 424 15.50 -26.22 19.06
CA LEU A 424 15.85 -24.80 18.99
C LEU A 424 16.10 -24.38 17.54
N GLN A 425 15.56 -23.21 17.18
CA GLN A 425 15.79 -22.54 15.91
C GLN A 425 16.10 -21.06 16.16
N TRP A 426 17.08 -20.53 15.45
CA TRP A 426 17.40 -19.10 15.44
C TRP A 426 17.56 -18.64 14.01
N ASP A 427 16.77 -17.66 13.61
CA ASP A 427 16.82 -17.00 12.31
C ASP A 427 17.10 -15.51 12.53
N ILE A 428 18.04 -14.97 11.77
CA ILE A 428 18.41 -13.55 11.80
C ILE A 428 18.65 -13.06 10.39
N ASN A 429 18.18 -11.86 10.09
CA ASN A 429 18.56 -11.13 8.88
C ASN A 429 18.78 -9.64 9.19
N ALA A 430 19.72 -9.06 8.47
CA ALA A 430 20.08 -7.65 8.59
C ALA A 430 20.30 -7.05 7.21
N THR A 431 19.78 -5.86 6.99
CA THR A 431 20.02 -5.05 5.79
C THR A 431 20.70 -3.75 6.19
N LEU A 432 21.86 -3.50 5.60
CA LEU A 432 22.58 -2.23 5.69
C LEU A 432 22.49 -1.59 4.30
N SER A 433 21.88 -0.43 4.19
CA SER A 433 21.60 0.21 2.90
C SER A 433 21.94 1.69 2.89
N LYS A 434 22.14 2.22 1.69
CA LYS A 434 22.23 3.64 1.41
C LYS A 434 21.31 3.94 0.22
N ASN A 435 20.32 4.79 0.46
CA ASN A 435 19.26 5.12 -0.48
C ASN A 435 19.28 6.63 -0.70
N ARG A 436 19.57 7.10 -1.94
CA ARG A 436 19.76 8.53 -2.22
C ARG A 436 19.07 8.97 -3.50
N VAL A 437 18.45 10.15 -3.43
CA VAL A 437 18.15 10.98 -4.59
C VAL A 437 19.39 11.83 -4.86
N GLN A 438 19.82 11.88 -6.12
CA GLN A 438 20.98 12.65 -6.54
C GLN A 438 20.54 14.07 -6.96
N ASN A 439 21.27 15.09 -6.47
CA ASN A 439 21.02 16.50 -6.81
C ASN A 439 19.55 16.91 -6.60
N PHE A 440 18.96 16.51 -5.49
CA PHE A 440 17.55 16.76 -5.19
C PHE A 440 17.23 18.27 -5.21
N THR A 441 16.18 18.61 -5.93
CA THR A 441 15.63 19.97 -5.99
C THR A 441 14.21 19.92 -5.43
N GLU A 442 13.96 20.73 -4.43
CA GLU A 442 12.65 20.90 -3.81
C GLU A 442 11.97 22.17 -4.34
N THR A 443 10.69 22.08 -4.62
CA THR A 443 9.87 23.24 -4.97
C THR A 443 8.82 23.44 -3.90
N LEU A 444 8.89 24.57 -3.20
CA LEU A 444 7.91 24.98 -2.19
C LEU A 444 6.96 26.02 -2.77
N PHE A 445 5.73 26.01 -2.33
CA PHE A 445 4.70 26.97 -2.68
C PHE A 445 4.25 27.75 -1.44
N GLU A 446 3.83 28.99 -1.62
CA GLU A 446 3.31 29.84 -0.53
C GLU A 446 1.94 29.35 -0.06
N ASN A 447 1.14 28.83 -1.00
CA ASN A 447 -0.08 28.10 -0.75
C ASN A 447 -0.22 26.99 -1.81
N GLU A 448 -1.06 25.99 -1.53
CA GLU A 448 -1.24 24.82 -2.40
C GLU A 448 -2.07 25.12 -3.67
N GLU A 449 -2.35 26.38 -3.99
CA GLU A 449 -3.12 26.75 -5.17
C GLU A 449 -2.26 26.78 -6.44
N ALA A 450 -2.83 26.32 -7.53
CA ALA A 450 -2.19 26.41 -8.85
C ALA A 450 -1.89 27.87 -9.21
N GLY A 451 -0.61 28.16 -9.53
CA GLY A 451 -0.16 29.50 -9.89
C GLY A 451 0.43 30.31 -8.73
N SER A 452 0.52 29.75 -7.51
CA SER A 452 1.28 30.38 -6.43
C SER A 452 2.78 30.48 -6.76
N GLU A 453 3.47 31.47 -6.17
CA GLU A 453 4.91 31.65 -6.39
C GLU A 453 5.69 30.42 -5.91
N ALA A 454 6.59 29.90 -6.73
CA ALA A 454 7.44 28.77 -6.40
C ALA A 454 8.77 29.22 -5.80
N TRP A 455 9.21 28.59 -4.73
CA TRP A 455 10.55 28.72 -4.17
C TRP A 455 11.35 27.44 -4.38
N VAL A 456 12.34 27.48 -5.26
CA VAL A 456 13.16 26.33 -5.63
C VAL A 456 14.43 26.28 -4.76
N ILE A 457 14.62 25.17 -4.07
CA ILE A 457 15.77 24.92 -3.17
C ILE A 457 16.56 23.71 -3.68
N LYS A 458 17.87 23.86 -3.82
CA LYS A 458 18.77 22.76 -4.22
C LYS A 458 19.44 22.17 -2.99
N HIS A 459 19.22 20.88 -2.73
CA HIS A 459 19.71 20.19 -1.55
C HIS A 459 20.97 19.34 -1.79
N GLY A 460 21.34 19.04 -3.06
CA GLY A 460 22.36 18.03 -3.37
C GLY A 460 21.83 16.60 -3.16
N ASP A 461 22.69 15.67 -2.75
CA ASP A 461 22.30 14.27 -2.54
C ASP A 461 21.57 14.10 -1.20
N THR A 462 20.35 13.61 -1.23
CA THR A 462 19.49 13.46 -0.05
C THR A 462 19.01 12.01 0.15
N PRO A 463 18.60 11.61 1.37
CA PRO A 463 17.93 10.33 1.59
C PRO A 463 16.63 10.24 0.78
N ILE A 464 16.32 9.04 0.29
CA ILE A 464 14.97 8.74 -0.22
C ILE A 464 14.03 8.61 0.99
N ALA A 465 12.86 9.26 0.92
CA ALA A 465 11.85 9.20 1.96
C ALA A 465 11.45 7.74 2.29
N PHE A 466 11.13 7.46 3.55
CA PHE A 466 10.73 6.15 4.08
C PHE A 466 11.71 5.01 3.75
N SER A 467 13.01 5.32 3.71
CA SER A 467 14.06 4.35 3.39
C SER A 467 15.09 4.30 4.51
N PRO A 468 14.92 3.41 5.51
CA PRO A 468 15.86 3.28 6.62
C PRO A 468 17.21 2.75 6.15
N ASP A 469 18.30 3.21 6.77
CA ASP A 469 19.66 2.75 6.46
C ASP A 469 19.99 1.39 7.11
N PHE A 470 19.24 0.99 8.16
CA PHE A 470 19.42 -0.30 8.83
C PHE A 470 18.11 -0.94 9.26
N ILE A 471 17.95 -2.21 8.92
CA ILE A 471 16.84 -3.08 9.33
C ILE A 471 17.42 -4.37 9.90
N LEU A 472 16.95 -4.81 11.06
CA LEU A 472 17.32 -6.09 11.67
C LEU A 472 16.04 -6.85 12.05
N ASN A 473 15.95 -8.11 11.64
CA ASN A 473 14.91 -9.03 12.10
C ASN A 473 15.56 -10.25 12.76
N ASN A 474 14.97 -10.70 13.84
CA ASN A 474 15.44 -11.83 14.63
C ASN A 474 14.27 -12.69 15.06
N ARG A 475 14.42 -14.02 15.00
CA ARG A 475 13.44 -14.99 15.48
C ARG A 475 14.12 -16.11 16.24
N PHE A 476 13.80 -16.25 17.52
CA PHE A 476 14.08 -17.44 18.29
C PHE A 476 12.85 -18.33 18.33
N GLY A 477 12.99 -19.59 17.95
CA GLY A 477 11.95 -20.59 17.95
C GLY A 477 12.34 -21.80 18.81
N TYR A 478 11.35 -22.41 19.46
CA TYR A 478 11.50 -23.68 20.17
C TYR A 478 10.28 -24.56 19.93
N THR A 479 10.52 -25.78 19.52
CA THR A 479 9.48 -26.78 19.28
C THR A 479 9.79 -28.07 20.06
N PHE A 480 8.83 -28.51 20.89
CA PHE A 480 8.97 -29.73 21.65
C PHE A 480 7.60 -30.37 21.93
N LYS A 481 7.39 -31.63 21.48
CA LYS A 481 6.20 -32.46 21.78
C LYS A 481 4.84 -31.72 21.63
N GLY A 482 4.68 -30.98 20.53
CA GLY A 482 3.45 -30.21 20.26
C GLY A 482 3.42 -28.81 20.87
N PHE A 483 4.37 -28.47 21.74
CA PHE A 483 4.58 -27.10 22.20
C PHE A 483 5.46 -26.34 21.19
N GLU A 484 5.05 -25.13 20.86
CA GLU A 484 5.83 -24.21 20.04
C GLU A 484 5.86 -22.84 20.72
N ALA A 485 7.05 -22.25 20.78
CA ALA A 485 7.25 -20.88 21.21
C ALA A 485 8.13 -20.16 20.21
N SER A 486 7.84 -18.89 19.88
CA SER A 486 8.73 -18.07 19.08
C SER A 486 8.70 -16.61 19.52
N LEU A 487 9.90 -16.06 19.74
CA LEU A 487 10.11 -14.64 19.95
C LEU A 487 10.61 -14.03 18.64
N GLN A 488 9.85 -13.09 18.09
CA GLN A 488 10.19 -12.34 16.88
C GLN A 488 10.49 -10.92 17.26
N SER A 489 11.64 -10.40 16.87
CA SER A 489 12.04 -9.02 17.17
C SER A 489 12.48 -8.30 15.91
N GLN A 490 12.11 -7.03 15.78
CA GLN A 490 12.46 -6.18 14.65
C GLN A 490 13.03 -4.85 15.17
N TYR A 491 14.13 -4.43 14.57
CA TYR A 491 14.67 -3.09 14.71
C TYR A 491 14.65 -2.38 13.35
N ILE A 492 14.15 -1.16 13.33
CA ILE A 492 14.17 -0.26 12.18
C ILE A 492 14.86 1.04 12.61
N SER A 493 15.87 1.47 11.86
CA SER A 493 16.54 2.76 12.13
C SER A 493 15.65 3.95 11.76
N LYS A 494 16.01 5.13 12.24
CA LYS A 494 15.37 6.40 11.90
C LYS A 494 15.19 6.55 10.39
N GLN A 495 14.05 7.13 9.97
CA GLN A 495 13.71 7.41 8.59
C GLN A 495 13.27 8.86 8.43
N TYR A 496 13.63 9.48 7.31
CA TYR A 496 13.06 10.75 6.90
C TYR A 496 11.73 10.52 6.18
N MET A 497 10.73 11.33 6.44
CA MET A 497 9.43 11.25 5.76
C MET A 497 9.39 12.10 4.48
N SER A 498 10.41 12.93 4.22
CA SER A 498 10.55 13.74 3.02
C SER A 498 11.94 13.58 2.41
N ASN A 499 12.03 13.78 1.08
CA ASN A 499 13.31 13.73 0.36
C ASN A 499 14.20 14.96 0.63
N ALA A 500 13.70 15.99 1.28
CA ALA A 500 14.46 17.20 1.63
C ALA A 500 15.28 17.06 2.93
N LYS A 501 15.25 15.89 3.58
CA LYS A 501 16.03 15.57 4.79
C LYS A 501 15.73 16.53 5.97
N GLN A 502 14.46 16.73 6.28
CA GLN A 502 14.05 17.55 7.43
C GLN A 502 14.10 16.74 8.72
N GLU A 503 14.85 17.25 9.71
CA GLU A 503 15.00 16.59 11.01
C GLU A 503 13.69 16.59 11.84
N GLU A 504 12.81 17.57 11.61
CA GLU A 504 11.50 17.66 12.26
C GLU A 504 10.48 16.65 11.70
N CYS A 505 10.74 16.16 10.48
CA CYS A 505 9.86 15.25 9.75
C CYS A 505 10.47 13.86 9.63
N THR A 506 10.68 13.22 10.79
CA THR A 506 11.30 11.88 10.87
C THR A 506 10.43 10.91 11.65
N LEU A 507 10.54 9.63 11.30
CA LEU A 507 10.12 8.52 12.14
C LEU A 507 11.33 8.07 12.97
N ASP A 508 11.18 8.01 14.28
CA ASP A 508 12.24 7.57 15.18
C ASP A 508 12.56 6.09 15.01
N ALA A 509 13.77 5.68 15.37
CA ALA A 509 14.13 4.26 15.38
C ALA A 509 13.33 3.52 16.45
N TYR A 510 12.94 2.29 16.16
CA TYR A 510 12.20 1.46 17.12
C TYR A 510 12.67 0.00 17.14
N PHE A 511 12.42 -0.66 18.27
CA PHE A 511 12.64 -2.09 18.47
C PHE A 511 11.41 -2.72 19.08
N VAL A 512 10.73 -3.56 18.31
CA VAL A 512 9.50 -4.23 18.73
C VAL A 512 9.66 -5.75 18.74
N SER A 513 9.07 -6.42 19.74
CA SER A 513 9.11 -7.88 19.89
C SER A 513 7.72 -8.45 20.09
N ASN A 514 7.47 -9.59 19.41
CA ASN A 514 6.23 -10.35 19.52
C ASN A 514 6.53 -11.78 20.00
N LEU A 515 5.75 -12.28 20.96
CA LEU A 515 5.87 -13.63 21.49
C LEU A 515 4.67 -14.47 21.05
N ASN A 516 4.94 -15.57 20.33
CA ASN A 516 3.93 -16.56 19.97
C ASN A 516 4.12 -17.81 20.81
N LEU A 517 3.03 -18.31 21.38
CA LEU A 517 2.99 -19.56 22.15
C LEU A 517 1.85 -20.40 21.62
N SER A 518 2.08 -21.70 21.36
CA SER A 518 1.02 -22.62 21.00
C SER A 518 1.28 -24.04 21.50
N TYR A 519 0.21 -24.78 21.69
CA TYR A 519 0.25 -26.19 22.03
C TYR A 519 -0.75 -26.97 21.18
N THR A 520 -0.24 -27.99 20.46
CA THR A 520 -1.03 -28.87 19.61
C THR A 520 -1.14 -30.26 20.26
N PHE A 521 -2.35 -30.74 20.43
CA PHE A 521 -2.64 -32.03 20.99
C PHE A 521 -3.71 -32.80 20.18
N LYS A 522 -3.76 -34.10 20.35
CA LYS A 522 -4.72 -34.98 19.68
C LYS A 522 -5.90 -35.26 20.61
N LEU A 523 -7.10 -35.24 20.07
CA LEU A 523 -8.32 -35.67 20.76
C LEU A 523 -9.01 -36.81 19.99
N PRO A 524 -9.79 -37.67 20.65
CA PRO A 524 -10.63 -38.63 19.95
C PRO A 524 -11.58 -37.92 18.99
N LYS A 525 -11.73 -38.42 17.77
CA LYS A 525 -12.63 -37.93 16.69
C LYS A 525 -12.16 -36.66 15.95
N VAL A 526 -11.03 -36.04 16.32
CA VAL A 526 -10.41 -34.95 15.58
C VAL A 526 -8.94 -35.24 15.33
N LYS A 527 -8.37 -34.72 14.24
CA LYS A 527 -6.95 -34.95 13.93
C LYS A 527 -6.05 -34.20 14.91
N SER A 528 -6.34 -32.97 15.20
CA SER A 528 -5.60 -32.15 16.15
C SER A 528 -6.40 -30.95 16.64
N VAL A 529 -6.07 -30.50 17.83
CA VAL A 529 -6.49 -29.19 18.37
C VAL A 529 -5.23 -28.40 18.71
N THR A 530 -5.13 -27.20 18.22
CA THR A 530 -4.09 -26.23 18.57
C THR A 530 -4.72 -25.09 19.35
N VAL A 531 -4.18 -24.80 20.53
CA VAL A 531 -4.51 -23.62 21.33
C VAL A 531 -3.26 -22.77 21.43
N GLY A 532 -3.38 -21.47 21.21
CA GLY A 532 -2.24 -20.58 21.28
C GLY A 532 -2.60 -19.13 21.55
N CYS A 533 -1.59 -18.34 21.79
CA CYS A 533 -1.70 -16.90 21.88
C CYS A 533 -0.48 -16.20 21.27
N THR A 534 -0.73 -15.00 20.75
CA THR A 534 0.31 -14.08 20.32
C THR A 534 0.25 -12.84 21.19
N ILE A 535 1.36 -12.48 21.81
CA ILE A 535 1.54 -11.23 22.54
C ILE A 535 2.30 -10.31 21.60
N TYR A 536 1.60 -9.33 21.06
CA TYR A 536 2.20 -8.29 20.23
C TYR A 536 2.82 -7.21 21.10
N ASN A 537 3.91 -6.62 20.61
CA ASN A 537 4.63 -5.56 21.29
C ASN A 537 4.89 -5.90 22.78
N LEU A 538 5.62 -7.00 23.00
CA LEU A 538 5.84 -7.61 24.31
C LEU A 538 6.38 -6.62 25.36
N PHE A 539 7.19 -5.65 24.95
CA PHE A 539 7.85 -4.69 25.83
C PHE A 539 7.16 -3.34 25.92
N ASN A 540 5.98 -3.22 25.32
CA ASN A 540 5.16 -1.99 25.28
C ASN A 540 5.91 -0.78 24.73
N GLU A 541 6.63 -0.96 23.64
CA GLU A 541 7.31 0.13 22.94
C GLU A 541 6.26 1.10 22.36
N GLU A 542 6.44 2.39 22.59
CA GLU A 542 5.66 3.43 21.94
C GLU A 542 6.40 3.88 20.68
N TYR A 543 5.81 3.63 19.51
CA TYR A 543 6.46 3.91 18.24
C TYR A 543 5.46 4.25 17.13
N GLU A 544 5.96 4.90 16.09
CA GLU A 544 5.28 5.19 14.85
C GLU A 544 6.03 4.50 13.71
N ASN A 545 5.31 3.73 12.89
CA ASN A 545 5.92 3.01 11.77
C ASN A 545 5.66 3.65 10.41
N ASN A 546 4.81 4.66 10.37
CA ASN A 546 4.45 5.43 9.18
C ASN A 546 4.04 6.85 9.57
N GLY A 547 3.94 7.73 8.58
CA GLY A 547 3.54 9.11 8.78
C GLY A 547 3.43 9.84 7.45
N TYR A 548 3.21 11.13 7.51
CA TYR A 548 3.34 12.02 6.37
C TYR A 548 4.09 13.29 6.77
N ALA A 549 4.65 13.96 5.79
CA ALA A 549 5.30 15.25 5.97
C ALA A 549 5.06 16.13 4.75
N GLY A 550 4.88 17.41 4.99
CA GLY A 550 4.81 18.41 3.95
C GLY A 550 5.56 19.68 4.36
N SER A 551 5.77 20.56 3.40
CA SER A 551 6.48 21.82 3.59
C SER A 551 5.88 22.91 2.71
N GLY A 552 5.89 24.12 3.22
CA GLY A 552 5.56 25.31 2.48
C GLY A 552 6.47 26.47 2.90
N TYR A 553 6.19 27.66 2.40
CA TYR A 553 6.83 28.87 2.88
C TYR A 553 5.81 30.01 3.01
N TYR A 554 6.19 31.01 3.77
CA TYR A 554 5.47 32.28 3.87
C TYR A 554 6.49 33.45 3.83
N HIS A 555 6.01 34.65 3.60
CA HIS A 555 6.85 35.85 3.70
C HIS A 555 6.78 36.41 5.13
N ASP A 556 7.94 36.68 5.72
CA ASP A 556 8.03 37.39 6.99
C ASP A 556 7.73 38.90 6.82
N ASP A 557 7.70 39.63 7.93
CA ASP A 557 7.42 41.09 7.95
C ASP A 557 8.42 41.94 7.13
N ASN A 558 9.59 41.35 6.80
CA ASN A 558 10.62 42.00 5.97
C ASN A 558 10.60 41.53 4.51
N GLY A 559 9.62 40.70 4.11
CA GLY A 559 9.50 40.09 2.79
C GLY A 559 10.47 38.93 2.53
N GLY A 560 11.11 38.39 3.57
CA GLY A 560 11.96 37.18 3.49
C GLY A 560 11.11 35.91 3.42
N LYS A 561 11.53 34.94 2.58
CA LYS A 561 10.86 33.62 2.52
C LYS A 561 11.27 32.78 3.72
N VAL A 562 10.29 32.34 4.51
CA VAL A 562 10.45 31.49 5.67
C VAL A 562 9.76 30.16 5.42
N ARG A 563 10.52 29.06 5.49
CA ARG A 563 10.02 27.71 5.36
C ARG A 563 9.29 27.29 6.65
N TYR A 564 8.20 26.54 6.48
CA TYR A 564 7.59 25.77 7.56
C TYR A 564 7.44 24.31 7.14
N ASN A 565 7.44 23.40 8.13
CA ASN A 565 7.22 21.97 7.94
C ASN A 565 6.06 21.52 8.82
N TYR A 566 5.36 20.48 8.36
CA TYR A 566 4.32 19.82 9.14
C TYR A 566 4.42 18.31 8.96
N ALA A 567 4.00 17.56 9.97
CA ALA A 567 4.05 16.10 9.94
C ALA A 567 2.91 15.51 10.78
N GLY A 568 2.41 14.36 10.34
CA GLY A 568 1.50 13.50 11.08
C GLY A 568 2.05 12.08 11.18
N TYR A 569 1.65 11.34 12.20
CA TYR A 569 2.25 10.08 12.60
C TYR A 569 1.20 9.00 12.81
N ALA A 570 1.49 7.77 12.35
CA ALA A 570 0.67 6.60 12.56
C ALA A 570 1.12 5.86 13.84
N ALA A 571 0.56 6.23 14.97
CA ALA A 571 0.87 5.61 16.26
C ALA A 571 0.47 4.13 16.27
N GLN A 572 1.37 3.28 16.76
CA GLN A 572 1.15 1.85 16.87
C GLN A 572 0.65 1.46 18.25
N ALA A 573 -0.09 0.33 18.31
CA ALA A 573 -0.64 -0.20 19.55
C ALA A 573 0.46 -0.63 20.52
N GLY A 574 0.28 -0.38 21.79
CA GLY A 574 1.05 -0.96 22.88
C GLY A 574 0.83 -2.48 22.99
N THR A 575 1.27 -3.08 24.09
CA THR A 575 1.13 -4.54 24.30
C THR A 575 -0.34 -4.97 24.18
N ASN A 576 -0.59 -5.95 23.32
CA ASN A 576 -1.91 -6.57 23.16
C ASN A 576 -1.80 -8.08 22.94
N VAL A 577 -2.86 -8.83 23.19
CA VAL A 577 -2.87 -10.29 23.17
C VAL A 577 -3.99 -10.81 22.28
N LEU A 578 -3.64 -11.72 21.38
CA LEU A 578 -4.58 -12.46 20.54
C LEU A 578 -4.53 -13.94 20.88
N GLY A 579 -5.63 -14.50 21.41
CA GLY A 579 -5.80 -15.93 21.58
C GLY A 579 -6.36 -16.60 20.33
N HIS A 580 -5.96 -17.85 20.03
CA HIS A 580 -6.51 -18.61 18.92
C HIS A 580 -6.73 -20.09 19.26
N ILE A 581 -7.73 -20.69 18.63
CA ILE A 581 -8.00 -22.11 18.67
C ILE A 581 -8.19 -22.59 17.23
N ALA A 582 -7.47 -23.66 16.85
CA ALA A 582 -7.65 -24.33 15.56
C ALA A 582 -8.00 -25.81 15.78
N ILE A 583 -9.05 -26.30 15.14
CA ILE A 583 -9.51 -27.68 15.22
C ILE A 583 -9.45 -28.30 13.82
N ASN A 584 -8.71 -29.39 13.68
CA ASN A 584 -8.59 -30.16 12.45
C ASN A 584 -9.34 -31.49 12.60
N PHE A 585 -10.22 -31.78 11.66
CA PHE A 585 -11.04 -32.98 11.63
C PHE A 585 -10.51 -34.05 10.68
#